data_5ff4d7f9100456402368f62f51c71299
#
_entry.id   5ff4d7f9100456402368f62f51c71299
#
_cell.length_a   1.000
_cell.length_b   1.000
_cell.length_c   1.000
_cell.angle_alpha   90.00
_cell.angle_beta   90.00
_cell.angle_gamma   90.00
#
_symmetry.space_group_name_H-M   'P 1'
#
loop_
_entity.id
_entity.type
_entity.pdbx_description
1 polymer ?
#
loop_
_entity_poly.entity_id
_entity_poly.type
_entity_poly.pdbx_seq_one_letter_code
_entity_poly.pdbx_strand_id
1 'polypeptide(L)'
;MTVVIDANALVALLASEPQGPAIAELIERWIAEERELHAPALARYEIANVLTRQLAAGQLSKEDIKNGWQALEELPITYHALLDGPAAIDVAATLGRRSAFDAAYVALARSLDAELWTLDGPLARNAAGQKLPVRLIGSHNEDAQESDVPAGEPPDQERSQPT
;
A
#
# COMPACT_ATOMS: atom_id res chain seq x y z
N MET A 1 5.89 -1.72 13.96
CA MET A 1 6.21 -1.09 12.66
C MET A 1 4.93 -0.56 12.06
N THR A 2 4.91 0.68 11.59
CA THR A 2 3.68 1.41 11.22
C THR A 2 3.45 1.35 9.71
N VAL A 3 2.19 1.22 9.29
CA VAL A 3 1.77 1.17 7.88
C VAL A 3 0.66 2.19 7.66
N VAL A 4 0.75 2.97 6.59
CA VAL A 4 -0.37 3.78 6.09
C VAL A 4 -0.98 3.07 4.88
N ILE A 5 -2.30 2.85 4.92
CA ILE A 5 -3.03 2.17 3.85
C ILE A 5 -3.89 3.16 3.06
N ASP A 6 -3.87 3.03 1.73
CA ASP A 6 -4.66 3.87 0.83
C ASP A 6 -6.12 3.40 0.74
N ALA A 7 -7.03 4.34 0.51
CA ALA A 7 -8.45 4.05 0.32
C ALA A 7 -8.71 3.08 -0.84
N ASN A 8 -7.92 3.14 -1.92
CA ASN A 8 -8.10 2.24 -3.06
C ASN A 8 -7.87 0.76 -2.70
N ALA A 9 -6.93 0.46 -1.79
CA ALA A 9 -6.72 -0.89 -1.28
C ALA A 9 -7.91 -1.34 -0.41
N LEU A 10 -8.41 -0.46 0.45
CA LEU A 10 -9.59 -0.76 1.28
C LEU A 10 -10.85 -0.95 0.43
N VAL A 11 -11.05 -0.16 -0.62
CA VAL A 11 -12.15 -0.35 -1.58
C VAL A 11 -12.06 -1.71 -2.26
N ALA A 12 -10.88 -2.11 -2.74
CA ALA A 12 -10.70 -3.39 -3.40
C ALA A 12 -11.03 -4.58 -2.48
N LEU A 13 -10.72 -4.45 -1.18
CA LEU A 13 -11.11 -5.42 -0.17
C LEU A 13 -12.64 -5.48 0.00
N LEU A 14 -13.30 -4.31 0.16
CA LEU A 14 -14.73 -4.21 0.49
C LEU A 14 -15.65 -4.52 -0.70
N ALA A 15 -15.24 -4.16 -1.90
CA ALA A 15 -16.00 -4.36 -3.14
C ALA A 15 -15.75 -5.72 -3.80
N SER A 16 -15.03 -6.63 -3.13
CA SER A 16 -14.67 -7.94 -3.67
C SER A 16 -13.99 -7.86 -5.04
N GLU A 17 -13.14 -6.85 -5.24
CA GLU A 17 -12.36 -6.71 -6.46
C GLU A 17 -11.32 -7.84 -6.57
N PRO A 18 -10.78 -8.12 -7.77
CA PRO A 18 -9.81 -9.22 -7.97
C PRO A 18 -8.60 -9.18 -7.04
N GLN A 19 -8.18 -7.99 -6.60
CA GLN A 19 -7.06 -7.80 -5.67
C GLN A 19 -7.47 -7.98 -4.19
N GLY A 20 -8.77 -8.00 -3.88
CA GLY A 20 -9.30 -8.09 -2.51
C GLY A 20 -8.69 -9.21 -1.67
N PRO A 21 -8.63 -10.46 -2.16
CA PRO A 21 -8.03 -11.57 -1.39
C PRO A 21 -6.56 -11.33 -1.02
N ALA A 22 -5.75 -10.82 -1.95
CA ALA A 22 -4.34 -10.53 -1.68
C ALA A 22 -4.16 -9.39 -0.66
N ILE A 23 -5.06 -8.42 -0.67
CA ILE A 23 -5.07 -7.33 0.31
C ILE A 23 -5.50 -7.84 1.68
N ALA A 24 -6.50 -8.73 1.74
CA ALA A 24 -6.91 -9.37 2.99
C ALA A 24 -5.74 -10.11 3.64
N GLU A 25 -5.06 -10.98 2.89
CA GLU A 25 -3.86 -11.71 3.36
C GLU A 25 -2.74 -10.76 3.83
N LEU A 26 -2.56 -9.63 3.14
CA LEU A 26 -1.56 -8.63 3.50
C LEU A 26 -1.91 -7.95 4.82
N ILE A 27 -3.17 -7.55 5.01
CA ILE A 27 -3.66 -6.93 6.25
C ILE A 27 -3.59 -7.93 7.41
N GLU A 28 -4.03 -9.17 7.22
CA GLU A 28 -3.94 -10.24 8.23
C GLU A 28 -2.48 -10.45 8.68
N ARG A 29 -1.54 -10.47 7.73
CA ARG A 29 -0.11 -10.56 8.04
C ARG A 29 0.38 -9.37 8.86
N TRP A 30 0.01 -8.14 8.49
CA TRP A 30 0.39 -6.96 9.25
C TRP A 30 -0.16 -6.99 10.68
N ILE A 31 -1.40 -7.45 10.86
CA ILE A 31 -2.01 -7.61 12.19
C ILE A 31 -1.26 -8.69 12.99
N ALA A 32 -0.93 -9.83 12.37
CA ALA A 32 -0.17 -10.91 13.01
C ALA A 32 1.27 -10.48 13.40
N GLU A 33 1.86 -9.56 12.63
CA GLU A 33 3.17 -8.94 12.91
C GLU A 33 3.08 -7.75 13.88
N GLU A 34 1.92 -7.53 14.49
CA GLU A 34 1.65 -6.41 15.42
C GLU A 34 1.99 -5.03 14.81
N ARG A 35 1.77 -4.87 13.49
CA ARG A 35 1.91 -3.57 12.83
C ARG A 35 0.70 -2.71 13.11
N GLU A 36 0.94 -1.43 13.34
CA GLU A 36 -0.11 -0.43 13.48
C GLU A 36 -0.59 0.02 12.10
N LEU A 37 -1.90 -0.05 11.86
CA LEU A 37 -2.52 0.36 10.62
C LEU A 37 -3.10 1.76 10.75
N HIS A 38 -2.76 2.64 9.83
CA HIS A 38 -3.18 4.04 9.83
C HIS A 38 -3.73 4.47 8.47
N ALA A 39 -4.64 5.43 8.48
CA ALA A 39 -5.11 6.12 7.28
C ALA A 39 -5.50 7.56 7.61
N PRO A 40 -5.49 8.50 6.64
CA PRO A 40 -6.15 9.78 6.82
C PRO A 40 -7.67 9.59 7.01
N ALA A 41 -8.33 10.41 7.81
CA ALA A 41 -9.79 10.41 7.95
C ALA A 41 -10.49 10.61 6.58
N LEU A 42 -9.82 11.25 5.64
CA LEU A 42 -10.22 11.38 4.24
C LEU A 42 -10.55 10.03 3.59
N ALA A 43 -9.82 8.95 3.92
CA ALA A 43 -10.05 7.62 3.36
C ALA A 43 -11.51 7.16 3.48
N ARG A 44 -12.16 7.44 4.60
CA ARG A 44 -13.57 7.07 4.82
C ARG A 44 -14.52 7.77 3.83
N TYR A 45 -14.23 9.02 3.48
CA TYR A 45 -15.01 9.76 2.47
C TYR A 45 -14.77 9.26 1.06
N GLU A 46 -13.51 8.92 0.73
CA GLU A 46 -13.16 8.36 -0.58
C GLU A 46 -13.80 6.99 -0.78
N ILE A 47 -13.75 6.11 0.22
CA ILE A 47 -14.43 4.81 0.21
C ILE A 47 -15.94 5.01 0.02
N ALA A 48 -16.58 5.88 0.83
CA ALA A 48 -18.01 6.16 0.71
C ALA A 48 -18.39 6.66 -0.69
N ASN A 49 -17.57 7.53 -1.29
CA ASN A 49 -17.78 8.02 -2.65
C ASN A 49 -17.69 6.91 -3.70
N VAL A 50 -16.74 5.98 -3.57
CA VAL A 50 -16.62 4.84 -4.49
C VAL A 50 -17.83 3.92 -4.35
N LEU A 51 -18.19 3.51 -3.13
CA LEU A 51 -19.33 2.64 -2.87
C LEU A 51 -20.65 3.28 -3.33
N THR A 52 -20.80 4.60 -3.20
CA THR A 52 -21.97 5.33 -3.72
C THR A 52 -22.07 5.22 -5.25
N ARG A 53 -20.94 5.35 -5.97
CA ARG A 53 -20.92 5.20 -7.42
C ARG A 53 -21.23 3.76 -7.85
N GLN A 54 -20.70 2.76 -7.14
CA GLN A 54 -20.96 1.34 -7.42
C GLN A 54 -22.41 0.97 -7.15
N LEU A 55 -23.03 1.52 -6.11
CA LEU A 55 -24.46 1.38 -5.83
C LEU A 55 -25.30 1.98 -6.97
N ALA A 56 -24.99 3.22 -7.38
CA ALA A 56 -25.69 3.89 -8.46
C ALA A 56 -25.56 3.16 -9.81
N ALA A 57 -24.44 2.48 -10.04
CA ALA A 57 -24.21 1.64 -11.22
C ALA A 57 -24.83 0.24 -11.09
N GLY A 58 -25.45 -0.11 -9.97
CA GLY A 58 -26.05 -1.44 -9.74
C GLY A 58 -25.01 -2.56 -9.57
N GLN A 59 -23.75 -2.21 -9.30
CA GLN A 59 -22.66 -3.17 -9.08
C GLN A 59 -22.66 -3.75 -7.67
N LEU A 60 -23.15 -2.96 -6.68
CA LEU A 60 -23.33 -3.39 -5.30
C LEU A 60 -24.77 -3.12 -4.85
N SER A 61 -25.28 -3.98 -3.99
CA SER A 61 -26.52 -3.76 -3.26
C SER A 61 -26.29 -2.91 -1.99
N LYS A 62 -27.38 -2.42 -1.40
CA LYS A 62 -27.30 -1.74 -0.09
C LYS A 62 -26.81 -2.67 1.02
N GLU A 63 -27.11 -3.97 0.91
CA GLU A 63 -26.68 -4.98 1.85
C GLU A 63 -25.18 -5.24 1.75
N ASP A 64 -24.64 -5.35 0.51
CA ASP A 64 -23.20 -5.48 0.29
C ASP A 64 -22.43 -4.29 0.89
N ILE A 65 -22.94 -3.07 0.67
CA ILE A 65 -22.33 -1.87 1.25
C ILE A 65 -22.35 -1.90 2.77
N LYS A 66 -23.48 -2.28 3.38
CA LYS A 66 -23.61 -2.37 4.83
C LYS A 66 -22.62 -3.37 5.42
N ASN A 67 -22.53 -4.55 4.80
CA ASN A 67 -21.63 -5.62 5.26
C ASN A 67 -20.16 -5.21 5.06
N GLY A 68 -19.82 -4.65 3.91
CA GLY A 68 -18.47 -4.14 3.65
C GLY A 68 -18.08 -3.03 4.62
N TRP A 69 -18.97 -2.07 4.88
CA TRP A 69 -18.69 -0.99 5.83
C TRP A 69 -18.50 -1.51 7.26
N GLN A 70 -19.29 -2.49 7.68
CA GLN A 70 -19.11 -3.15 8.98
C GLN A 70 -17.74 -3.83 9.06
N ALA A 71 -17.34 -4.58 8.02
CA ALA A 71 -16.01 -5.20 7.96
C ALA A 71 -14.88 -4.16 8.03
N LEU A 72 -15.05 -2.99 7.38
CA LEU A 72 -14.09 -1.88 7.48
C LEU A 72 -13.95 -1.38 8.93
N GLU A 73 -15.05 -1.30 9.67
CA GLU A 73 -15.04 -0.83 11.06
C GLU A 73 -14.43 -1.84 12.05
N GLU A 74 -14.37 -3.11 11.67
CA GLU A 74 -13.70 -4.17 12.44
C GLU A 74 -12.17 -4.17 12.24
N LEU A 75 -11.65 -3.52 11.18
CA LEU A 75 -10.21 -3.39 10.98
C LEU A 75 -9.60 -2.43 12.02
N PRO A 76 -8.46 -2.78 12.62
CA PRO A 76 -7.79 -1.96 13.62
C PRO A 76 -7.06 -0.75 12.99
N ILE A 77 -7.77 0.08 12.23
CA ILE A 77 -7.21 1.24 11.54
C ILE A 77 -7.38 2.49 12.39
N THR A 78 -6.29 3.18 12.68
CA THR A 78 -6.31 4.50 13.31
C THR A 78 -6.45 5.58 12.23
N TYR A 79 -7.54 6.33 12.26
CA TYR A 79 -7.81 7.42 11.32
C TYR A 79 -7.32 8.76 11.86
N HIS A 80 -6.58 9.50 11.03
CA HIS A 80 -5.96 10.77 11.38
C HIS A 80 -6.63 11.94 10.66
N ALA A 81 -6.93 13.00 11.41
CA ALA A 81 -7.24 14.30 10.80
C ALA A 81 -6.00 14.87 10.09
N LEU A 82 -6.21 15.77 9.14
CA LEU A 82 -5.10 16.52 8.54
C LEU A 82 -4.51 17.48 9.58
N LEU A 83 -3.34 17.10 10.13
CA LEU A 83 -2.67 17.87 11.19
C LEU A 83 -1.75 18.96 10.63
N ASP A 84 -1.16 18.75 9.46
CA ASP A 84 -0.20 19.63 8.81
C ASP A 84 -0.59 19.86 7.34
N GLY A 85 -1.42 20.87 7.12
CA GLY A 85 -1.83 21.28 5.78
C GLY A 85 -0.67 21.74 4.88
N PRO A 86 0.26 22.60 5.35
CA PRO A 86 1.47 22.95 4.63
C PRO A 86 2.28 21.74 4.17
N ALA A 87 2.54 20.75 5.03
CA ALA A 87 3.28 19.55 4.64
C ALA A 87 2.57 18.75 3.54
N ALA A 88 1.25 18.64 3.58
CA ALA A 88 0.48 17.99 2.51
C ALA A 88 0.56 18.79 1.19
N ILE A 89 0.54 20.12 1.24
CA ILE A 89 0.70 21.00 0.06
C ILE A 89 2.09 20.83 -0.55
N ASP A 90 3.14 20.79 0.26
CA ASP A 90 4.53 20.60 -0.20
C ASP A 90 4.71 19.23 -0.86
N VAL A 91 4.11 18.17 -0.30
CA VAL A 91 4.09 16.84 -0.93
C VAL A 91 3.33 16.87 -2.25
N ALA A 92 2.18 17.55 -2.32
CA ALA A 92 1.42 17.69 -3.57
C ALA A 92 2.23 18.38 -4.65
N ALA A 93 2.92 19.47 -4.30
CA ALA A 93 3.81 20.19 -5.21
C ALA A 93 4.97 19.29 -5.69
N THR A 94 5.60 18.52 -4.79
CA THR A 94 6.67 17.58 -5.11
C THR A 94 6.20 16.49 -6.08
N LEU A 95 4.97 15.98 -5.89
CA LEU A 95 4.34 15.00 -6.78
C LEU A 95 3.80 15.62 -8.09
N GLY A 96 3.87 16.94 -8.27
CA GLY A 96 3.27 17.63 -9.41
C GLY A 96 1.74 17.51 -9.46
N ARG A 97 1.08 17.34 -8.32
CA ARG A 97 -0.36 17.18 -8.20
C ARG A 97 -1.05 18.53 -8.02
N ARG A 98 -2.27 18.64 -8.55
CA ARG A 98 -3.14 19.83 -8.39
C ARG A 98 -4.13 19.68 -7.22
N SER A 99 -4.07 18.55 -6.50
CA SER A 99 -4.92 18.18 -5.38
C SER A 99 -4.05 17.61 -4.26
N ALA A 100 -4.40 17.87 -3.02
CA ALA A 100 -3.68 17.37 -1.85
C ALA A 100 -4.22 16.01 -1.33
N PHE A 101 -5.15 15.35 -2.03
CA PHE A 101 -5.75 14.10 -1.53
C PHE A 101 -4.70 12.99 -1.44
N ASP A 102 -4.03 12.63 -2.54
CA ASP A 102 -2.93 11.65 -2.54
C ASP A 102 -1.80 12.09 -1.59
N ALA A 103 -1.52 13.39 -1.57
CA ALA A 103 -0.46 13.96 -0.75
C ALA A 103 -0.74 13.85 0.75
N ALA A 104 -2.02 13.84 1.17
CA ALA A 104 -2.38 13.67 2.58
C ALA A 104 -1.95 12.29 3.12
N TYR A 105 -2.06 11.24 2.31
CA TYR A 105 -1.57 9.89 2.68
C TYR A 105 -0.05 9.86 2.80
N VAL A 106 0.65 10.46 1.84
CA VAL A 106 2.13 10.51 1.87
C VAL A 106 2.63 11.37 3.02
N ALA A 107 1.98 12.51 3.30
CA ALA A 107 2.32 13.37 4.42
C ALA A 107 2.11 12.65 5.76
N LEU A 108 1.01 11.89 5.90
CA LEU A 108 0.76 11.06 7.08
C LEU A 108 1.86 9.98 7.21
N ALA A 109 2.20 9.26 6.14
CA ALA A 109 3.25 8.24 6.17
C ALA A 109 4.59 8.84 6.64
N ARG A 110 4.97 10.00 6.12
CA ARG A 110 6.19 10.71 6.56
C ARG A 110 6.12 11.12 8.03
N SER A 111 4.98 11.61 8.52
CA SER A 111 4.85 12.04 9.91
C SER A 111 4.92 10.89 10.92
N LEU A 112 4.59 9.67 10.48
CA LEU A 112 4.63 8.45 11.29
C LEU A 112 5.90 7.61 11.07
N ASP A 113 6.84 8.08 10.26
CA ASP A 113 8.01 7.31 9.79
C ASP A 113 7.59 5.93 9.25
N ALA A 114 6.53 5.94 8.43
CA ALA A 114 5.87 4.78 7.88
C ALA A 114 5.89 4.76 6.35
N GLU A 115 5.49 3.64 5.76
CA GLU A 115 5.26 3.52 4.32
C GLU A 115 3.77 3.59 4.00
N LEU A 116 3.43 4.30 2.91
CA LEU A 116 2.10 4.26 2.29
C LEU A 116 2.03 3.06 1.35
N TRP A 117 1.03 2.21 1.55
CA TRP A 117 0.74 1.08 0.67
C TRP A 117 -0.52 1.36 -0.16
N THR A 118 -0.38 1.31 -1.49
CA THR A 118 -1.40 1.71 -2.46
C THR A 118 -1.50 0.75 -3.63
N LEU A 119 -2.66 0.71 -4.30
CA LEU A 119 -2.84 0.08 -5.61
C LEU A 119 -2.57 1.06 -6.78
N ASP A 120 -2.35 2.36 -6.51
CA ASP A 120 -2.08 3.38 -7.53
C ASP A 120 -0.64 3.28 -8.05
N GLY A 121 -0.44 2.51 -9.13
CA GLY A 121 0.86 2.37 -9.78
C GLY A 121 1.46 3.69 -10.26
N PRO A 122 0.70 4.61 -10.90
CA PRO A 122 1.15 5.96 -11.22
C PRO A 122 1.67 6.75 -10.01
N LEU A 123 0.96 6.72 -8.88
CA LEU A 123 1.39 7.36 -7.64
C LEU A 123 2.70 6.74 -7.13
N ALA A 124 2.77 5.42 -7.05
CA ALA A 124 3.96 4.71 -6.56
C ALA A 124 5.20 5.00 -7.43
N ARG A 125 5.07 4.98 -8.76
CA ARG A 125 6.19 5.32 -9.66
C ARG A 125 6.64 6.75 -9.52
N ASN A 126 5.72 7.72 -9.43
CA ASN A 126 6.06 9.13 -9.24
C ASN A 126 6.76 9.34 -7.90
N ALA A 127 6.23 8.75 -6.83
CA ALA A 127 6.79 8.83 -5.48
C ALA A 127 8.21 8.23 -5.40
N ALA A 128 8.47 7.11 -6.08
CA ALA A 128 9.79 6.49 -6.13
C ALA A 128 10.84 7.44 -6.73
N GLY A 129 10.50 8.16 -7.81
CA GLY A 129 11.36 9.19 -8.41
C GLY A 129 11.67 10.35 -7.45
N GLN A 130 10.85 10.60 -6.46
CA GLN A 130 10.97 11.65 -5.46
C GLN A 130 11.45 11.14 -4.09
N LYS A 131 11.78 9.85 -3.97
CA LYS A 131 12.18 9.17 -2.72
C LYS A 131 11.14 9.33 -1.60
N LEU A 132 9.87 9.33 -1.95
CA LEU A 132 8.76 9.36 -1.00
C LEU A 132 8.43 7.92 -0.53
N PRO A 133 7.94 7.73 0.70
CA PRO A 133 7.71 6.40 1.29
C PRO A 133 6.42 5.76 0.78
N VAL A 134 6.36 5.40 -0.50
CA VAL A 134 5.19 4.79 -1.14
C VAL A 134 5.55 3.43 -1.71
N ARG A 135 4.74 2.42 -1.42
CA ARG A 135 4.85 1.04 -1.91
C ARG A 135 3.63 0.65 -2.73
N LEU A 136 3.86 0.03 -3.86
CA LEU A 136 2.80 -0.56 -4.66
C LEU A 136 2.44 -1.95 -4.12
N ILE A 137 1.15 -2.18 -3.83
CA ILE A 137 0.66 -3.51 -3.46
C ILE A 137 0.69 -4.39 -4.70
N GLY A 138 1.26 -5.61 -4.58
CA GLY A 138 1.37 -6.58 -5.68
C GLY A 138 2.65 -6.47 -6.51
N SER A 139 3.52 -5.48 -6.28
CA SER A 139 4.88 -5.56 -6.79
C SER A 139 5.64 -6.62 -5.98
N HIS A 140 6.05 -7.72 -6.62
CA HIS A 140 6.92 -8.70 -6.01
C HIS A 140 8.21 -7.99 -5.59
N ASN A 141 8.59 -8.16 -4.35
CA ASN A 141 9.88 -7.71 -3.83
C ASN A 141 10.94 -8.67 -4.39
N GLU A 142 11.44 -8.45 -5.59
CA GLU A 142 12.60 -9.18 -6.14
C GLU A 142 13.91 -8.80 -5.44
N ASP A 143 13.89 -7.80 -4.53
CA ASP A 143 15.11 -7.28 -3.89
C ASP A 143 15.50 -7.98 -2.57
N ALA A 144 14.85 -9.10 -2.19
CA ALA A 144 15.13 -9.76 -0.90
C ALA A 144 15.82 -11.13 -0.99
N GLN A 145 16.27 -11.60 -2.18
CA GLN A 145 16.91 -12.91 -2.32
C GLN A 145 18.07 -12.93 -3.31
N GLU A 146 19.00 -12.00 -3.20
CA GLU A 146 20.28 -12.13 -3.92
C GLU A 146 21.46 -11.76 -3.02
N SER A 147 21.69 -12.55 -1.97
CA SER A 147 22.96 -12.62 -1.26
C SER A 147 23.01 -13.86 -0.37
N ASP A 148 23.11 -15.06 -0.96
CA ASP A 148 23.86 -16.17 -0.37
C ASP A 148 23.94 -17.34 -1.37
N VAL A 149 24.78 -17.19 -2.40
CA VAL A 149 25.33 -18.32 -3.14
C VAL A 149 26.80 -18.36 -2.80
N PRO A 150 27.28 -19.33 -2.00
CA PRO A 150 28.71 -19.50 -1.78
C PRO A 150 29.36 -19.88 -3.12
N ALA A 151 30.41 -19.13 -3.46
CA ALA A 151 31.23 -19.40 -4.61
C ALA A 151 31.78 -20.83 -4.54
N GLY A 152 31.30 -21.70 -5.42
CA GLY A 152 31.82 -23.04 -5.59
C GLY A 152 33.26 -22.98 -6.09
N GLU A 153 34.17 -23.72 -5.43
CA GLU A 153 35.54 -23.92 -5.82
C GLU A 153 35.61 -24.52 -7.24
N PRO A 154 36.60 -24.08 -8.06
CA PRO A 154 36.79 -24.66 -9.39
C PRO A 154 37.39 -26.08 -9.27
N PRO A 155 37.02 -27.03 -10.17
CA PRO A 155 37.54 -28.40 -10.13
C PRO A 155 39.02 -28.42 -10.50
N ASP A 156 39.77 -29.20 -9.69
CA ASP A 156 41.19 -29.51 -9.81
C ASP A 156 41.51 -30.07 -11.21
N GLN A 157 42.41 -29.39 -11.91
CA GLN A 157 42.95 -29.89 -13.19
C GLN A 157 44.04 -30.92 -12.92
N GLU A 158 43.71 -32.17 -13.07
CA GLU A 158 44.67 -33.27 -13.14
C GLU A 158 45.67 -33.04 -14.26
N ARG A 159 46.94 -32.88 -13.88
CA ARG A 159 48.08 -32.86 -14.79
C ARG A 159 48.42 -34.29 -15.22
N SER A 160 48.09 -34.65 -16.45
CA SER A 160 48.65 -35.81 -17.10
C SER A 160 50.04 -35.46 -17.62
N GLN A 161 51.08 -36.16 -17.11
CA GLN A 161 52.43 -36.14 -17.67
C GLN A 161 52.57 -37.17 -18.77
N PRO A 162 53.35 -36.88 -19.82
CA PRO A 162 53.62 -37.83 -20.89
C PRO A 162 54.82 -38.71 -20.57
N THR A 163 54.76 -40.00 -21.00
CA THR A 163 55.89 -40.86 -21.33
C THR A 163 55.83 -41.24 -22.78
#